data_f4884b0c9fd61898682d0e82aa3c51ef
#
_entry.id   f4884b0c9fd61898682d0e82aa3c51ef
#
_cell.length_a   1.000
_cell.length_b   1.000
_cell.length_c   1.000
_cell.angle_alpha   90.00
_cell.angle_beta   90.00
_cell.angle_gamma   90.00
#
_symmetry.space_group_name_H-M   'P 1'
#
loop_
_entity.id
_entity.type
_entity.pdbx_description
1 polymer ?
#
loop_
_entity_poly.entity_id
_entity_poly.type
_entity_poly.pdbx_seq_one_letter_code
_entity_poly.pdbx_strand_id
1 'polypeptide(L)'
;MKEIKNIIFDWDNTLFPFKKYWETAHRKVFLDLIDFQDEFSIDDFMAKYREVDEQLWPLVHEGKMTIEQLREERVRQVLDYYAIHYKENFVRLFFDIFLTALLEEIEVDQNLLSKMQELSQKYNIAILSNGESGEQREKIKRFGFEKMFPVYISAETGLIKPDQAAFHNILEKEGFDPEATLMVGDLLEHDILPAQKLGLATAYIGHDDKGTADKTYESIEDFLEDFLK
;
A
#
# COMPACT_ATOMS: atom_id res chain seq x y z
N MET A 1 19.67 10.83 18.96
CA MET A 1 19.52 9.79 17.93
C MET A 1 20.87 9.62 17.24
N LYS A 2 21.26 8.38 16.91
CA LYS A 2 22.40 8.16 16.01
C LYS A 2 22.09 8.76 14.63
N GLU A 3 23.13 9.01 13.85
CA GLU A 3 22.99 9.41 12.45
C GLU A 3 22.28 8.27 11.67
N ILE A 4 21.23 8.60 10.92
CA ILE A 4 20.50 7.64 10.09
C ILE A 4 21.42 7.15 8.97
N LYS A 5 21.49 5.83 8.79
CA LYS A 5 22.27 5.16 7.74
C LYS A 5 21.41 4.22 6.89
N ASN A 6 20.28 3.81 7.43
CA ASN A 6 19.41 2.84 6.78
C ASN A 6 17.98 3.36 6.77
N ILE A 7 17.25 3.07 5.69
CA ILE A 7 15.84 3.45 5.54
C ILE A 7 15.05 2.22 5.10
N ILE A 8 13.97 1.92 5.83
CA ILE A 8 12.98 0.93 5.44
C ILE A 8 11.75 1.69 4.99
N PHE A 9 11.34 1.48 3.76
CA PHE A 9 10.09 2.04 3.22
C PHE A 9 8.98 1.00 3.23
N ASP A 10 7.79 1.42 3.62
CA ASP A 10 6.57 0.76 3.18
C ASP A 10 6.37 0.98 1.68
N TRP A 11 5.47 0.21 1.05
CA TRP A 11 5.25 0.25 -0.39
C TRP A 11 3.96 1.00 -0.77
N ASP A 12 2.78 0.44 -0.45
CA ASP A 12 1.49 0.96 -0.90
C ASP A 12 1.11 2.26 -0.18
N ASN A 13 0.87 3.35 -0.91
CA ASN A 13 0.63 4.72 -0.45
C ASN A 13 1.82 5.41 0.23
N THR A 14 2.98 4.77 0.25
CA THR A 14 4.25 5.38 0.66
C THR A 14 5.12 5.67 -0.56
N LEU A 15 5.65 4.65 -1.24
CA LEU A 15 6.39 4.80 -2.51
C LEU A 15 5.47 4.68 -3.72
N PHE A 16 4.49 3.80 -3.67
CA PHE A 16 3.54 3.54 -4.74
C PHE A 16 2.18 4.14 -4.40
N PRO A 17 1.63 5.05 -5.19
CA PRO A 17 0.36 5.74 -4.90
C PRO A 17 -0.85 4.83 -5.15
N PHE A 18 -0.96 3.75 -4.35
CA PHE A 18 -1.96 2.68 -4.53
C PHE A 18 -3.39 3.21 -4.57
N LYS A 19 -3.76 4.15 -3.68
CA LYS A 19 -5.12 4.74 -3.65
C LYS A 19 -5.52 5.36 -4.98
N LYS A 20 -4.57 6.04 -5.65
CA LYS A 20 -4.82 6.64 -6.98
C LYS A 20 -5.13 5.57 -8.01
N TYR A 21 -4.30 4.53 -8.10
CA TYR A 21 -4.47 3.44 -9.06
C TYR A 21 -5.70 2.59 -8.74
N TRP A 22 -5.97 2.36 -7.45
CA TRP A 22 -7.16 1.65 -6.98
C TRP A 22 -8.45 2.34 -7.45
N GLU A 23 -8.55 3.65 -7.24
CA GLU A 23 -9.72 4.44 -7.65
C GLU A 23 -9.90 4.43 -9.17
N THR A 24 -8.82 4.69 -9.93
CA THR A 24 -8.87 4.75 -11.39
C THR A 24 -9.23 3.40 -12.01
N ALA A 25 -8.60 2.32 -11.54
CA ALA A 25 -8.85 0.98 -12.06
C ALA A 25 -10.26 0.48 -11.76
N HIS A 26 -10.76 0.66 -10.52
CA HIS A 26 -12.13 0.29 -10.20
C HIS A 26 -13.15 1.06 -11.05
N ARG A 27 -12.98 2.37 -11.19
CA ARG A 27 -13.85 3.21 -12.01
C ARG A 27 -13.88 2.73 -13.45
N LYS A 28 -12.73 2.45 -14.05
CA LYS A 28 -12.60 1.91 -15.41
C LYS A 28 -13.34 0.58 -15.53
N VAL A 29 -13.06 -0.37 -14.65
CA VAL A 29 -13.66 -1.71 -14.68
C VAL A 29 -15.18 -1.63 -14.51
N PHE A 30 -15.68 -0.80 -13.60
CA PHE A 30 -17.12 -0.65 -13.43
C PHE A 30 -17.78 0.00 -14.65
N LEU A 31 -17.17 1.02 -15.25
CA LEU A 31 -17.69 1.63 -16.49
C LEU A 31 -17.71 0.65 -17.67
N ASP A 32 -16.75 -0.27 -17.74
CA ASP A 32 -16.67 -1.27 -18.81
C ASP A 32 -17.67 -2.42 -18.63
N LEU A 33 -18.04 -2.75 -17.38
CA LEU A 33 -18.81 -3.95 -17.06
C LEU A 33 -20.24 -3.70 -16.60
N ILE A 34 -20.57 -2.47 -16.18
CA ILE A 34 -21.89 -2.10 -15.66
C ILE A 34 -22.51 -1.06 -16.58
N ASP A 35 -23.73 -1.34 -17.01
CA ASP A 35 -24.55 -0.38 -17.73
C ASP A 35 -25.18 0.61 -16.72
N PHE A 36 -24.56 1.76 -16.57
CA PHE A 36 -25.05 2.85 -15.71
C PHE A 36 -26.21 3.55 -16.42
N GLN A 37 -27.42 3.13 -16.12
CA GLN A 37 -28.63 3.80 -16.58
C GLN A 37 -28.85 5.09 -15.78
N ASP A 38 -29.82 5.94 -16.18
CA ASP A 38 -30.06 7.26 -15.60
C ASP A 38 -30.40 7.29 -14.07
N GLU A 39 -30.41 6.13 -13.40
CA GLU A 39 -30.80 5.99 -12.00
C GLU A 39 -29.69 6.37 -11.00
N PHE A 40 -28.43 6.23 -11.37
CA PHE A 40 -27.26 6.57 -10.52
C PHE A 40 -26.00 6.76 -11.36
N SER A 41 -25.09 7.59 -10.86
CA SER A 41 -23.81 7.88 -11.53
C SER A 41 -22.71 6.91 -11.09
N ILE A 42 -21.63 6.84 -11.88
CA ILE A 42 -20.40 6.16 -11.47
C ILE A 42 -19.81 6.75 -10.18
N ASP A 43 -20.00 8.06 -9.95
CA ASP A 43 -19.53 8.72 -8.73
C ASP A 43 -20.29 8.25 -7.50
N ASP A 44 -21.62 8.10 -7.59
CA ASP A 44 -22.46 7.54 -6.53
C ASP A 44 -22.08 6.08 -6.25
N PHE A 45 -21.88 5.29 -7.31
CA PHE A 45 -21.46 3.89 -7.21
C PHE A 45 -20.10 3.75 -6.51
N MET A 46 -19.12 4.53 -6.91
CA MET A 46 -17.79 4.54 -6.30
C MET A 46 -17.81 5.04 -4.85
N ALA A 47 -18.68 6.01 -4.53
CA ALA A 47 -18.87 6.46 -3.15
C ALA A 47 -19.42 5.31 -2.27
N LYS A 48 -20.42 4.58 -2.76
CA LYS A 48 -20.97 3.42 -2.05
C LYS A 48 -19.94 2.28 -1.94
N TYR A 49 -19.15 2.07 -2.99
CA TYR A 49 -18.09 1.06 -3.00
C TYR A 49 -17.02 1.31 -1.92
N ARG A 50 -16.60 2.58 -1.75
CA ARG A 50 -15.69 2.98 -0.66
C ARG A 50 -16.34 2.84 0.72
N GLU A 51 -17.59 3.24 0.87
CA GLU A 51 -18.34 3.06 2.13
C GLU A 51 -18.38 1.60 2.57
N VAL A 52 -18.69 0.69 1.64
CA VAL A 52 -18.71 -0.76 1.91
C VAL A 52 -17.29 -1.28 2.24
N ASP A 53 -16.28 -0.83 1.51
CA ASP A 53 -14.89 -1.18 1.78
C ASP A 53 -14.48 -0.80 3.22
N GLU A 54 -14.75 0.43 3.64
CA GLU A 54 -14.47 0.92 4.99
C GLU A 54 -15.19 0.14 6.08
N GLN A 55 -16.42 -0.36 5.80
CA GLN A 55 -17.19 -1.18 6.74
C GLN A 55 -16.64 -2.61 6.88
N LEU A 56 -16.04 -3.16 5.83
CA LEU A 56 -15.55 -4.53 5.81
C LEU A 56 -14.13 -4.70 6.37
N TRP A 57 -13.26 -3.70 6.21
CA TRP A 57 -11.87 -3.76 6.70
C TRP A 57 -11.75 -4.07 8.20
N PRO A 58 -12.57 -3.51 9.12
CA PRO A 58 -12.53 -3.88 10.52
C PRO A 58 -12.73 -5.38 10.77
N LEU A 59 -13.58 -6.05 9.96
CA LEU A 59 -13.81 -7.49 10.09
C LEU A 59 -12.58 -8.31 9.69
N VAL A 60 -11.80 -7.83 8.72
CA VAL A 60 -10.53 -8.45 8.34
C VAL A 60 -9.50 -8.28 9.46
N HIS A 61 -9.37 -7.06 10.02
CA HIS A 61 -8.45 -6.77 11.11
C HIS A 61 -8.77 -7.59 12.38
N GLU A 62 -10.05 -7.88 12.64
CA GLU A 62 -10.50 -8.71 13.74
C GLU A 62 -10.39 -10.22 13.46
N GLY A 63 -9.93 -10.62 12.24
CA GLY A 63 -9.84 -12.03 11.82
C GLY A 63 -11.18 -12.71 11.58
N LYS A 64 -12.27 -11.94 11.46
CA LYS A 64 -13.64 -12.43 11.20
C LYS A 64 -13.92 -12.65 9.72
N MET A 65 -13.08 -12.09 8.85
CA MET A 65 -13.20 -12.15 7.39
C MET A 65 -11.81 -12.28 6.77
N THR A 66 -11.67 -13.05 5.70
CA THR A 66 -10.44 -13.07 4.90
C THR A 66 -10.44 -11.94 3.88
N ILE A 67 -9.26 -11.62 3.32
CA ILE A 67 -9.14 -10.61 2.27
C ILE A 67 -9.92 -11.03 1.02
N GLU A 68 -9.91 -12.32 0.66
CA GLU A 68 -10.69 -12.85 -0.47
C GLU A 68 -12.19 -12.65 -0.24
N GLN A 69 -12.67 -12.95 0.96
CA GLN A 69 -14.07 -12.72 1.32
C GLN A 69 -14.43 -11.23 1.26
N LEU A 70 -13.55 -10.33 1.74
CA LEU A 70 -13.76 -8.89 1.63
C LEU A 70 -13.86 -8.46 0.15
N ARG A 71 -12.94 -8.94 -0.71
CA ARG A 71 -12.91 -8.62 -2.15
C ARG A 71 -14.22 -8.99 -2.84
N GLU A 72 -14.75 -10.19 -2.57
CA GLU A 72 -16.04 -10.65 -3.12
C GLU A 72 -17.22 -9.89 -2.51
N GLU A 73 -17.27 -9.80 -1.19
CA GLU A 73 -18.40 -9.23 -0.47
C GLU A 73 -18.59 -7.74 -0.76
N ARG A 74 -17.50 -6.99 -0.90
CA ARG A 74 -17.53 -5.57 -1.28
C ARG A 74 -18.24 -5.36 -2.62
N VAL A 75 -17.91 -6.15 -3.63
CA VAL A 75 -18.54 -6.08 -4.95
C VAL A 75 -20.01 -6.49 -4.85
N ARG A 76 -20.29 -7.59 -4.17
CA ARG A 76 -21.65 -8.15 -3.99
C ARG A 76 -22.58 -7.12 -3.36
N GLN A 77 -22.21 -6.54 -2.22
CA GLN A 77 -23.04 -5.59 -1.49
C GLN A 77 -23.37 -4.34 -2.31
N VAL A 78 -22.44 -3.84 -3.10
CA VAL A 78 -22.69 -2.66 -3.92
C VAL A 78 -23.60 -3.00 -5.12
N LEU A 79 -23.41 -4.14 -5.77
CA LEU A 79 -24.30 -4.59 -6.85
C LEU A 79 -25.73 -4.82 -6.33
N ASP A 80 -25.85 -5.45 -5.15
CA ASP A 80 -27.16 -5.68 -4.51
C ASP A 80 -27.83 -4.36 -4.09
N TYR A 81 -27.07 -3.38 -3.58
CA TYR A 81 -27.57 -2.07 -3.20
C TYR A 81 -28.24 -1.33 -4.38
N TYR A 82 -27.63 -1.42 -5.57
CA TYR A 82 -28.17 -0.83 -6.80
C TYR A 82 -29.07 -1.77 -7.60
N ALA A 83 -29.46 -2.91 -7.04
CA ALA A 83 -30.27 -3.95 -7.68
C ALA A 83 -29.73 -4.39 -9.07
N ILE A 84 -28.43 -4.37 -9.26
CA ILE A 84 -27.76 -4.78 -10.49
C ILE A 84 -27.70 -6.31 -10.53
N HIS A 85 -28.25 -6.91 -11.59
CA HIS A 85 -28.18 -8.35 -11.78
C HIS A 85 -26.78 -8.80 -12.21
N TYR A 86 -26.22 -9.74 -11.50
CA TYR A 86 -24.91 -10.32 -11.80
C TYR A 86 -24.92 -11.85 -11.70
N LYS A 87 -23.94 -12.48 -12.34
CA LYS A 87 -23.66 -13.91 -12.16
C LYS A 87 -22.61 -14.07 -11.07
N GLU A 88 -22.69 -15.14 -10.27
CA GLU A 88 -21.74 -15.41 -9.20
C GLU A 88 -20.27 -15.43 -9.68
N ASN A 89 -20.03 -15.90 -10.89
CA ASN A 89 -18.70 -15.87 -11.52
C ASN A 89 -18.14 -14.44 -11.68
N PHE A 90 -19.01 -13.44 -11.84
CA PHE A 90 -18.56 -12.04 -11.94
C PHE A 90 -17.87 -11.60 -10.66
N VAL A 91 -18.49 -11.85 -9.52
CA VAL A 91 -17.94 -11.45 -8.20
C VAL A 91 -16.60 -12.12 -7.94
N ARG A 92 -16.49 -13.42 -8.23
CA ARG A 92 -15.24 -14.19 -8.04
C ARG A 92 -14.11 -13.73 -8.95
N LEU A 93 -14.39 -13.36 -10.18
CA LEU A 93 -13.40 -12.93 -11.17
C LEU A 93 -13.11 -11.44 -11.11
N PHE A 94 -13.92 -10.68 -10.39
CA PHE A 94 -13.83 -9.24 -10.38
C PHE A 94 -12.45 -8.75 -9.94
N PHE A 95 -11.87 -9.37 -8.91
CA PHE A 95 -10.55 -8.98 -8.43
C PHE A 95 -9.45 -9.17 -9.48
N ASP A 96 -9.49 -10.27 -10.24
CA ASP A 96 -8.50 -10.52 -11.30
C ASP A 96 -8.64 -9.50 -12.44
N ILE A 97 -9.87 -9.13 -12.78
CA ILE A 97 -10.15 -8.08 -13.78
C ILE A 97 -9.65 -6.73 -13.29
N PHE A 98 -9.98 -6.38 -12.04
CA PHE A 98 -9.51 -5.16 -11.39
C PHE A 98 -7.97 -5.10 -11.33
N LEU A 99 -7.32 -6.17 -10.86
CA LEU A 99 -5.86 -6.23 -10.75
C LEU A 99 -5.20 -6.07 -12.13
N THR A 100 -5.75 -6.70 -13.16
CA THR A 100 -5.27 -6.54 -14.53
C THR A 100 -5.37 -5.08 -14.96
N ALA A 101 -6.51 -4.44 -14.77
CA ALA A 101 -6.72 -3.03 -15.11
C ALA A 101 -5.79 -2.11 -14.32
N LEU A 102 -5.62 -2.36 -13.02
CA LEU A 102 -4.70 -1.60 -12.17
C LEU A 102 -3.26 -1.70 -12.69
N LEU A 103 -2.79 -2.91 -12.98
CA LEU A 103 -1.44 -3.13 -13.48
C LEU A 103 -1.18 -2.48 -14.85
N GLU A 104 -2.19 -2.42 -15.71
CA GLU A 104 -2.10 -1.73 -17.02
C GLU A 104 -1.96 -0.22 -16.91
N GLU A 105 -2.54 0.38 -15.88
CA GLU A 105 -2.48 1.84 -15.63
C GLU A 105 -1.17 2.30 -14.97
N ILE A 106 -0.33 1.37 -14.47
CA ILE A 106 0.90 1.74 -13.77
C ILE A 106 1.89 2.38 -14.75
N GLU A 107 2.23 3.61 -14.50
CA GLU A 107 3.28 4.35 -15.19
C GLU A 107 4.51 4.52 -14.28
N VAL A 108 5.69 4.44 -14.90
CA VAL A 108 6.96 4.64 -14.20
C VAL A 108 7.15 6.12 -13.86
N ASP A 109 7.29 6.44 -12.58
CA ASP A 109 7.66 7.78 -12.14
C ASP A 109 9.19 7.95 -12.21
N GLN A 110 9.67 8.53 -13.30
CA GLN A 110 11.09 8.75 -13.54
C GLN A 110 11.74 9.73 -12.54
N ASN A 111 10.96 10.70 -12.03
CA ASN A 111 11.44 11.65 -11.04
C ASN A 111 11.66 10.96 -9.70
N LEU A 112 10.67 10.19 -9.24
CA LEU A 112 10.77 9.39 -8.03
C LEU A 112 11.94 8.40 -8.11
N LEU A 113 12.06 7.66 -9.22
CA LEU A 113 13.17 6.72 -9.43
C LEU A 113 14.53 7.40 -9.34
N SER A 114 14.71 8.56 -9.98
CA SER A 114 15.95 9.30 -9.96
C SER A 114 16.31 9.78 -8.53
N LYS A 115 15.33 10.32 -7.80
CA LYS A 115 15.52 10.75 -6.40
C LYS A 115 15.84 9.56 -5.49
N MET A 116 15.20 8.41 -5.68
CA MET A 116 15.48 7.19 -4.91
C MET A 116 16.87 6.61 -5.22
N GLN A 117 17.34 6.72 -6.47
CA GLN A 117 18.72 6.38 -6.83
C GLN A 117 19.73 7.30 -6.13
N GLU A 118 19.47 8.60 -6.07
CA GLU A 118 20.31 9.56 -5.35
C GLU A 118 20.31 9.26 -3.84
N LEU A 119 19.15 8.98 -3.26
CA LEU A 119 19.01 8.63 -1.84
C LEU A 119 19.82 7.37 -1.49
N SER A 120 19.85 6.38 -2.39
CA SER A 120 20.61 5.13 -2.19
C SER A 120 22.13 5.30 -2.20
N GLN A 121 22.64 6.45 -2.64
CA GLN A 121 24.05 6.77 -2.53
C GLN A 121 24.44 7.24 -1.12
N LYS A 122 23.45 7.66 -0.33
CA LYS A 122 23.64 8.16 1.04
C LYS A 122 23.20 7.14 2.10
N TYR A 123 22.20 6.30 1.78
CA TYR A 123 21.54 5.39 2.73
C TYR A 123 21.39 3.99 2.15
N ASN A 124 21.50 2.97 3.02
CA ASN A 124 21.04 1.63 2.66
C ASN A 124 19.52 1.60 2.69
N ILE A 125 18.89 1.04 1.68
CA ILE A 125 17.43 1.07 1.54
C ILE A 125 16.87 -0.34 1.40
N ALA A 126 15.76 -0.62 2.08
CA ALA A 126 14.94 -1.81 1.89
C ALA A 126 13.45 -1.46 1.84
N ILE A 127 12.65 -2.33 1.24
CA ILE A 127 11.19 -2.19 1.16
C ILE A 127 10.54 -3.30 1.98
N LEU A 128 9.55 -2.95 2.84
CA LEU A 128 8.76 -3.86 3.65
C LEU A 128 7.27 -3.69 3.32
N SER A 129 6.68 -4.66 2.64
CA SER A 129 5.29 -4.60 2.18
C SER A 129 4.45 -5.75 2.71
N ASN A 130 3.25 -5.45 3.19
CA ASN A 130 2.21 -6.45 3.38
C ASN A 130 1.48 -6.68 2.05
N GLY A 131 1.16 -7.93 1.73
CA GLY A 131 0.36 -8.29 0.56
C GLY A 131 0.75 -9.61 -0.08
N GLU A 132 0.04 -9.96 -1.17
CA GLU A 132 0.27 -11.14 -1.96
C GLU A 132 1.53 -10.99 -2.84
N SER A 133 2.33 -12.07 -2.94
CA SER A 133 3.61 -12.02 -3.64
C SER A 133 3.46 -11.61 -5.10
N GLY A 134 2.56 -12.26 -5.84
CA GLY A 134 2.36 -11.99 -7.26
C GLY A 134 1.91 -10.55 -7.53
N GLU A 135 0.95 -10.05 -6.76
CA GLU A 135 0.45 -8.68 -6.86
C GLU A 135 1.57 -7.66 -6.57
N GLN A 136 2.25 -7.80 -5.43
CA GLN A 136 3.28 -6.83 -5.04
C GLN A 136 4.49 -6.84 -5.99
N ARG A 137 4.94 -8.03 -6.42
CA ARG A 137 6.06 -8.13 -7.36
C ARG A 137 5.74 -7.48 -8.71
N GLU A 138 4.52 -7.67 -9.25
CA GLU A 138 4.13 -7.01 -10.51
C GLU A 138 3.99 -5.50 -10.35
N LYS A 139 3.42 -4.98 -9.26
CA LYS A 139 3.37 -3.53 -8.98
C LYS A 139 4.79 -2.94 -8.91
N ILE A 140 5.67 -3.54 -8.11
CA ILE A 140 7.07 -3.11 -7.93
C ILE A 140 7.82 -3.10 -9.26
N LYS A 141 7.67 -4.16 -10.08
CA LYS A 141 8.29 -4.29 -11.40
C LYS A 141 7.80 -3.22 -12.37
N ARG A 142 6.48 -3.07 -12.51
CA ARG A 142 5.89 -2.11 -13.45
C ARG A 142 6.16 -0.66 -13.06
N PHE A 143 6.27 -0.38 -11.77
CA PHE A 143 6.65 0.94 -11.28
C PHE A 143 8.15 1.22 -11.36
N GLY A 144 8.97 0.23 -11.77
CA GLY A 144 10.40 0.40 -12.06
C GLY A 144 11.35 0.08 -10.91
N PHE A 145 10.87 -0.49 -9.79
CA PHE A 145 11.66 -0.72 -8.57
C PHE A 145 12.22 -2.16 -8.45
N GLU A 146 11.93 -3.06 -9.38
CA GLU A 146 12.21 -4.51 -9.25
C GLU A 146 13.66 -4.85 -8.81
N LYS A 147 14.64 -4.08 -9.28
CA LYS A 147 16.07 -4.35 -9.03
C LYS A 147 16.77 -3.25 -8.24
N MET A 148 16.00 -2.34 -7.67
CA MET A 148 16.56 -1.17 -6.99
C MET A 148 17.01 -1.50 -5.58
N PHE A 149 16.16 -2.19 -4.81
CA PHE A 149 16.35 -2.43 -3.38
C PHE A 149 15.92 -3.84 -3.01
N PRO A 150 16.43 -4.39 -1.89
CA PRO A 150 15.84 -5.57 -1.27
C PRO A 150 14.37 -5.33 -0.93
N VAL A 151 13.51 -6.29 -1.27
CA VAL A 151 12.07 -6.22 -1.03
C VAL A 151 11.62 -7.41 -0.22
N TYR A 152 10.93 -7.14 0.89
CA TYR A 152 10.37 -8.10 1.81
C TYR A 152 8.85 -8.03 1.77
N ILE A 153 8.21 -9.07 1.25
CA ILE A 153 6.76 -9.19 1.12
C ILE A 153 6.23 -10.19 2.14
N SER A 154 5.17 -9.86 2.84
CA SER A 154 4.61 -10.70 3.91
C SER A 154 4.24 -12.10 3.44
N ALA A 155 3.65 -12.26 2.25
CA ALA A 155 3.32 -13.57 1.69
C ALA A 155 4.56 -14.45 1.38
N GLU A 156 5.73 -13.84 1.18
CA GLU A 156 6.98 -14.58 0.92
C GLU A 156 7.73 -14.93 2.20
N THR A 157 7.67 -14.07 3.20
CA THR A 157 8.42 -14.23 4.45
C THR A 157 7.60 -14.93 5.53
N GLY A 158 6.29 -14.96 5.42
CA GLY A 158 5.38 -15.38 6.48
C GLY A 158 5.28 -14.38 7.64
N LEU A 159 5.90 -13.20 7.51
CA LEU A 159 5.97 -12.17 8.56
C LEU A 159 5.22 -10.93 8.09
N ILE A 160 4.20 -10.55 8.85
CA ILE A 160 3.26 -9.47 8.49
C ILE A 160 3.36 -8.32 9.47
N LYS A 161 3.44 -7.06 8.98
CA LYS A 161 3.28 -5.86 9.82
C LYS A 161 1.85 -5.84 10.41
N PRO A 162 1.64 -5.51 11.70
CA PRO A 162 2.57 -4.84 12.63
C PRO A 162 3.42 -5.77 13.50
N ASP A 163 3.53 -7.08 13.19
CA ASP A 163 4.40 -7.95 13.98
C ASP A 163 5.86 -7.47 13.89
N GLN A 164 6.49 -7.28 15.04
CA GLN A 164 7.88 -6.87 15.15
C GLN A 164 8.84 -7.83 14.43
N ALA A 165 8.46 -9.10 14.29
CA ALA A 165 9.24 -10.09 13.56
C ALA A 165 9.48 -9.69 12.09
N ALA A 166 8.53 -8.97 11.46
CA ALA A 166 8.70 -8.48 10.09
C ALA A 166 9.85 -7.48 9.98
N PHE A 167 9.96 -6.57 10.95
CA PHE A 167 11.03 -5.57 11.02
C PHE A 167 12.37 -6.22 11.41
N HIS A 168 12.38 -7.09 12.42
CA HIS A 168 13.59 -7.80 12.85
C HIS A 168 14.21 -8.61 11.71
N ASN A 169 13.39 -9.25 10.89
CA ASN A 169 13.87 -10.02 9.73
C ASN A 169 14.68 -9.15 8.75
N ILE A 170 14.26 -7.90 8.50
CA ILE A 170 15.01 -6.98 7.64
C ILE A 170 16.27 -6.50 8.33
N LEU A 171 16.15 -6.05 9.59
CA LEU A 171 17.28 -5.56 10.37
C LEU A 171 18.40 -6.59 10.43
N GLU A 172 18.05 -7.87 10.63
CA GLU A 172 19.02 -8.97 10.69
C GLU A 172 19.61 -9.29 9.30
N LYS A 173 18.77 -9.43 8.27
CA LYS A 173 19.23 -9.84 6.92
C LYS A 173 20.10 -8.79 6.24
N GLU A 174 19.74 -7.50 6.42
CA GLU A 174 20.48 -6.39 5.83
C GLU A 174 21.59 -5.85 6.75
N GLY A 175 21.68 -6.35 7.98
CA GLY A 175 22.66 -5.88 8.97
C GLY A 175 22.38 -4.44 9.42
N PHE A 176 21.14 -4.01 9.45
CA PHE A 176 20.73 -2.66 9.84
C PHE A 176 20.73 -2.52 11.37
N ASP A 177 21.45 -1.50 11.89
CA ASP A 177 21.38 -1.11 13.30
C ASP A 177 20.05 -0.39 13.56
N PRO A 178 19.19 -0.87 14.47
CA PRO A 178 17.91 -0.24 14.77
C PRO A 178 18.01 1.25 15.09
N GLU A 179 19.00 1.66 15.91
CA GLU A 179 19.19 3.06 16.32
C GLU A 179 19.66 3.99 15.17
N ALA A 180 20.15 3.42 14.07
CA ALA A 180 20.57 4.12 12.85
C ALA A 180 19.63 3.85 11.67
N THR A 181 18.43 3.31 11.93
CA THR A 181 17.43 2.95 10.92
C THR A 181 16.19 3.80 11.06
N LEU A 182 15.66 4.28 9.93
CA LEU A 182 14.41 5.02 9.81
C LEU A 182 13.37 4.13 9.13
N MET A 183 12.17 4.02 9.71
CA MET A 183 10.98 3.50 9.03
C MET A 183 10.17 4.63 8.46
N VAL A 184 9.82 4.53 7.17
CA VAL A 184 8.96 5.48 6.44
C VAL A 184 7.70 4.75 5.98
N GLY A 185 6.52 5.23 6.38
CA GLY A 185 5.25 4.57 6.04
C GLY A 185 4.04 5.48 6.22
N ASP A 186 2.88 5.04 5.69
CA ASP A 186 1.61 5.78 5.74
C ASP A 186 0.61 5.26 6.78
N LEU A 187 0.93 4.16 7.48
CA LEU A 187 0.05 3.56 8.49
C LEU A 187 0.67 3.61 9.89
N LEU A 188 0.09 4.43 10.79
CA LEU A 188 0.59 4.57 12.16
C LEU A 188 0.69 3.22 12.88
N GLU A 189 -0.34 2.38 12.80
CA GLU A 189 -0.41 1.12 13.54
C GLU A 189 0.44 0.00 12.93
N HIS A 190 0.71 0.06 11.62
CA HIS A 190 1.42 -1.01 10.91
C HIS A 190 2.90 -0.69 10.67
N ASP A 191 3.24 0.59 10.51
CA ASP A 191 4.61 1.02 10.18
C ASP A 191 5.29 1.72 11.36
N ILE A 192 4.63 2.73 11.91
CA ILE A 192 5.26 3.68 12.83
C ILE A 192 5.37 3.12 14.25
N LEU A 193 4.24 2.76 14.86
CA LEU A 193 4.23 2.27 16.25
C LEU A 193 5.06 0.99 16.47
N PRO A 194 5.03 -0.02 15.58
CA PRO A 194 5.88 -1.19 15.76
C PRO A 194 7.37 -0.88 15.57
N ALA A 195 7.73 0.01 14.64
CA ALA A 195 9.12 0.44 14.43
C ALA A 195 9.67 1.19 15.65
N GLN A 196 8.90 2.10 16.25
CA GLN A 196 9.29 2.81 17.47
C GLN A 196 9.55 1.87 18.65
N LYS A 197 8.72 0.81 18.81
CA LYS A 197 8.93 -0.21 19.85
C LYS A 197 10.25 -0.95 19.72
N LEU A 198 10.83 -0.97 18.53
CA LEU A 198 12.14 -1.56 18.23
C LEU A 198 13.30 -0.54 18.28
N GLY A 199 13.00 0.72 18.60
CA GLY A 199 14.01 1.79 18.67
C GLY A 199 14.40 2.39 17.33
N LEU A 200 13.63 2.14 16.26
CA LEU A 200 13.82 2.80 14.97
C LEU A 200 13.32 4.26 15.06
N ALA A 201 13.98 5.15 14.32
CA ALA A 201 13.38 6.44 13.99
C ALA A 201 12.21 6.25 13.02
N THR A 202 11.28 7.21 12.99
CA THR A 202 10.05 7.09 12.21
C THR A 202 9.72 8.36 11.44
N ALA A 203 9.28 8.18 10.18
CA ALA A 203 8.73 9.23 9.34
C ALA A 203 7.37 8.78 8.79
N TYR A 204 6.34 9.55 9.06
CA TYR A 204 4.99 9.29 8.60
C TYR A 204 4.71 10.07 7.30
N ILE A 205 4.16 9.40 6.31
CA ILE A 205 3.69 10.03 5.06
C ILE A 205 2.18 10.21 5.14
N GLY A 206 1.73 11.45 5.24
CA GLY A 206 0.32 11.83 5.40
C GLY A 206 0.11 12.84 6.51
N HIS A 207 -1.11 12.93 7.02
CA HIS A 207 -1.46 13.84 8.12
C HIS A 207 -1.49 13.07 9.45
N ASP A 208 -0.51 13.33 10.31
CA ASP A 208 -0.47 12.82 11.69
C ASP A 208 -0.83 13.94 12.68
N ASP A 209 -2.11 14.12 12.93
CA ASP A 209 -2.63 15.15 13.85
C ASP A 209 -2.19 14.97 15.31
N LYS A 210 -1.69 13.77 15.66
CA LYS A 210 -1.26 13.44 17.02
C LYS A 210 0.23 13.59 17.24
N GLY A 211 1.02 13.80 16.18
CA GLY A 211 2.47 13.89 16.27
C GLY A 211 3.09 12.58 16.80
N THR A 212 2.60 11.45 16.35
CA THR A 212 3.01 10.11 16.83
C THR A 212 4.39 9.74 16.28
N ALA A 213 4.66 10.06 15.01
CA ALA A 213 5.96 9.82 14.38
C ALA A 213 6.99 10.88 14.78
N ASP A 214 8.29 10.57 14.66
CA ASP A 214 9.36 11.54 14.93
C ASP A 214 9.35 12.69 13.91
N LYS A 215 8.97 12.40 12.66
CA LYS A 215 8.73 13.37 11.59
C LYS A 215 7.48 13.01 10.80
N THR A 216 6.81 14.01 10.25
CA THR A 216 5.63 13.84 9.35
C THR A 216 5.86 14.65 8.09
N TYR A 217 5.53 14.07 6.95
CA TYR A 217 5.60 14.69 5.62
C TYR A 217 4.25 14.51 4.92
N GLU A 218 3.82 15.51 4.18
CA GLU A 218 2.55 15.43 3.43
C GLU A 218 2.65 14.42 2.27
N SER A 219 3.85 14.29 1.68
CA SER A 219 4.12 13.41 0.55
C SER A 219 5.51 12.77 0.62
N ILE A 220 5.74 11.74 -0.20
CA ILE A 220 7.07 11.16 -0.37
C ILE A 220 8.06 12.15 -1.00
N GLU A 221 7.56 13.07 -1.84
CA GLU A 221 8.34 14.13 -2.45
C GLU A 221 8.92 15.07 -1.40
N ASP A 222 8.12 15.48 -0.40
CA ASP A 222 8.57 16.35 0.69
C ASP A 222 9.62 15.65 1.57
N PHE A 223 9.42 14.35 1.83
CA PHE A 223 10.41 13.53 2.51
C PHE A 223 11.74 13.51 1.74
N LEU A 224 11.70 13.25 0.43
CA LEU A 224 12.89 13.18 -0.40
C LEU A 224 13.60 14.54 -0.49
N GLU A 225 12.85 15.64 -0.57
CA GLU A 225 13.44 16.98 -0.55
C GLU A 225 14.19 17.29 0.74
N ASP A 226 13.74 16.79 1.89
CA ASP A 226 14.43 16.97 3.18
C ASP A 226 15.67 16.08 3.28
N PHE A 227 15.61 14.82 2.85
CA PHE A 227 16.70 13.85 2.99
C PHE A 227 17.78 13.94 1.91
N LEU A 228 17.51 14.60 0.79
CA LEU A 228 18.49 14.82 -0.27
C LEU A 228 19.32 16.11 -0.10
N LYS A 229 18.92 17.01 0.78
CA LYS A 229 19.72 18.19 1.17
C LYS A 229 21.00 17.79 1.88
#